data_e7f2833426be8b330cb21d849137f0a0
#
_entry.id   e7f2833426be8b330cb21d849137f0a0
#
_cell.length_a   1.000
_cell.length_b   1.000
_cell.length_c   1.000
_cell.angle_alpha   90.00
_cell.angle_beta   90.00
_cell.angle_gamma   90.00
#
_symmetry.space_group_name_H-M   'P 1'
#
loop_
_entity.id
_entity.type
_entity.pdbx_description
1 polymer ?
#
loop_
_entity_poly.entity_id
_entity_poly.type
_entity_poly.pdbx_seq_one_letter_code
_entity_poly.pdbx_strand_id
1 'polypeptide(L)'
;GLLARRDDESHLKALKDNAIEFIDMVCVNLYPFRQTIAKPDVKMEDAIENIDIGGPSMLRSAAKNYRDVTVVCDPTDYARIIAEIEEGGNTTLKTRLELSAEAYTHTAEYVMCIATYMRKQAELNEKLFASFDLVQTLRYGENPHQSAKFYASA
;
A
#
# COMPACT_ATOMS: atom_id res chain seq x y z
N GLY A 1 16.33 7.55 7.97
CA GLY A 1 16.21 7.04 6.65
C GLY A 1 14.90 7.37 5.95
N LEU A 2 13.90 6.50 5.99
CA LEU A 2 12.69 6.60 5.14
C LEU A 2 11.88 7.89 5.27
N LEU A 3 11.81 8.48 6.45
CA LEU A 3 11.04 9.71 6.71
C LEU A 3 11.87 10.99 6.59
N ALA A 4 13.13 10.90 6.19
CA ALA A 4 13.99 12.06 6.03
C ALA A 4 13.59 12.83 4.76
N ARG A 5 13.24 14.09 4.92
CA ARG A 5 12.93 15.01 3.85
C ARG A 5 14.21 15.66 3.34
N ARG A 6 14.34 15.78 2.02
CA ARG A 6 15.54 16.35 1.38
C ARG A 6 15.51 17.90 1.29
N ASP A 7 14.35 18.48 1.59
CA ASP A 7 14.13 19.93 1.67
C ASP A 7 14.21 20.48 3.11
N ASP A 8 14.59 19.64 4.10
CA ASP A 8 14.65 19.99 5.53
C ASP A 8 16.10 19.91 6.04
N GLU A 9 16.72 21.05 6.33
CA GLU A 9 18.10 21.12 6.78
C GLU A 9 18.36 20.34 8.09
N SER A 10 17.37 20.28 9.00
CA SER A 10 17.50 19.53 10.23
C SER A 10 17.57 18.03 9.99
N HIS A 11 16.80 17.53 9.02
CA HIS A 11 16.84 16.14 8.58
C HIS A 11 18.17 15.81 7.89
N LEU A 12 18.64 16.68 6.99
CA LEU A 12 19.94 16.51 6.31
C LEU A 12 21.10 16.47 7.32
N LYS A 13 21.09 17.38 8.30
CA LYS A 13 22.06 17.38 9.39
C LYS A 13 22.01 16.10 10.20
N ALA A 14 20.82 15.64 10.61
CA ALA A 14 20.66 14.42 11.38
C ALA A 14 21.16 13.18 10.63
N LEU A 15 20.90 13.06 9.33
CA LEU A 15 21.43 11.97 8.50
C LEU A 15 22.96 11.99 8.47
N LYS A 16 23.55 13.17 8.24
CA LYS A 16 25.02 13.35 8.18
C LYS A 16 25.67 13.02 9.53
N ASP A 17 25.15 13.55 10.63
CA ASP A 17 25.70 13.38 11.97
C ASP A 17 25.66 11.90 12.41
N ASN A 18 24.75 11.11 11.89
CA ASN A 18 24.59 9.68 12.20
C ASN A 18 25.09 8.74 11.09
N ALA A 19 25.76 9.25 10.07
CA ALA A 19 26.24 8.48 8.91
C ALA A 19 25.14 7.60 8.27
N ILE A 20 23.91 8.15 8.13
CA ILE A 20 22.77 7.48 7.50
C ILE A 20 22.64 7.97 6.05
N GLU A 21 22.63 7.05 5.12
CA GLU A 21 22.38 7.33 3.70
C GLU A 21 20.90 7.54 3.41
N PHE A 22 20.61 8.19 2.27
CA PHE A 22 19.25 8.30 1.75
C PHE A 22 18.74 6.95 1.29
N ILE A 23 17.44 6.76 1.43
CA ILE A 23 16.70 5.64 0.83
C ILE A 23 15.86 6.23 -0.29
N ASP A 24 16.14 5.81 -1.52
CA ASP A 24 15.47 6.34 -2.72
C ASP A 24 14.26 5.52 -3.11
N MET A 25 14.26 4.23 -2.77
CA MET A 25 13.19 3.30 -3.12
C MET A 25 12.96 2.28 -2.00
N VAL A 26 11.70 1.92 -1.81
CA VAL A 26 11.25 0.80 -0.98
C VAL A 26 10.38 -0.11 -1.83
N CYS A 27 10.79 -1.35 -1.97
CA CYS A 27 10.04 -2.39 -2.67
C CYS A 27 9.74 -3.51 -1.68
N VAL A 28 8.47 -3.68 -1.32
CA VAL A 28 8.04 -4.65 -0.30
C VAL A 28 6.74 -5.31 -0.71
N ASN A 29 6.75 -6.65 -0.74
CA ASN A 29 5.56 -7.47 -0.82
C ASN A 29 5.21 -7.98 0.58
N LEU A 30 3.97 -7.76 1.01
CA LEU A 30 3.50 -8.18 2.33
C LEU A 30 3.36 -9.70 2.44
N TYR A 31 3.42 -10.22 3.66
CA TYR A 31 3.14 -11.62 3.91
C TYR A 31 1.73 -12.01 3.43
N PRO A 32 1.55 -13.22 2.87
CA PRO A 32 0.32 -13.63 2.20
C PRO A 32 -0.77 -14.03 3.21
N PHE A 33 -1.17 -13.12 4.10
CA PHE A 33 -2.13 -13.38 5.17
C PHE A 33 -3.47 -13.91 4.63
N ARG A 34 -4.01 -13.28 3.56
CA ARG A 34 -5.28 -13.70 2.94
C ARG A 34 -5.22 -15.16 2.46
N GLN A 35 -4.13 -15.55 1.79
CA GLN A 35 -3.95 -16.94 1.32
C GLN A 35 -3.75 -17.90 2.50
N THR A 36 -3.10 -17.46 3.56
CA THR A 36 -2.90 -18.27 4.76
C THR A 36 -4.22 -18.59 5.43
N ILE A 37 -5.08 -17.61 5.68
CA ILE A 37 -6.36 -17.81 6.33
C ILE A 37 -7.43 -18.49 5.44
N ALA A 38 -7.19 -18.55 4.13
CA ALA A 38 -8.06 -19.26 3.19
C ALA A 38 -7.82 -20.79 3.16
N LYS A 39 -6.73 -21.27 3.79
CA LYS A 39 -6.44 -22.70 3.85
C LYS A 39 -7.46 -23.39 4.76
N PRO A 40 -7.96 -24.60 4.38
CA PRO A 40 -8.72 -25.42 5.31
C PRO A 40 -7.84 -25.77 6.52
N ASP A 41 -8.43 -25.82 7.69
CA ASP A 41 -7.78 -26.20 8.95
C ASP A 41 -6.59 -25.30 9.39
N VAL A 42 -6.54 -24.03 8.94
CA VAL A 42 -5.54 -23.07 9.42
C VAL A 42 -5.68 -22.87 10.94
N LYS A 43 -4.56 -23.01 11.65
CA LYS A 43 -4.51 -22.74 13.08
C LYS A 43 -4.36 -21.25 13.32
N MET A 44 -4.82 -20.79 14.49
CA MET A 44 -4.72 -19.39 14.90
C MET A 44 -3.25 -18.92 14.94
N GLU A 45 -2.35 -19.78 15.42
CA GLU A 45 -0.92 -19.50 15.51
C GLU A 45 -0.31 -19.25 14.13
N ASP A 46 -0.68 -20.08 13.14
CA ASP A 46 -0.20 -19.95 11.75
C ASP A 46 -0.70 -18.63 11.11
N ALA A 47 -1.94 -18.26 11.42
CA ALA A 47 -2.49 -16.99 10.95
C ALA A 47 -1.77 -15.81 11.57
N ILE A 48 -1.50 -15.81 12.89
CA ILE A 48 -0.79 -14.75 13.59
C ILE A 48 0.64 -14.60 13.07
N GLU A 49 1.36 -15.71 12.85
CA GLU A 49 2.73 -15.67 12.32
C GLU A 49 2.83 -15.06 10.92
N ASN A 50 1.73 -15.09 10.16
CA ASN A 50 1.65 -14.48 8.84
C ASN A 50 1.11 -13.03 8.87
N ILE A 51 1.02 -12.38 10.02
CA ILE A 51 0.75 -10.96 10.13
C ILE A 51 2.07 -10.19 9.98
N ASP A 52 2.21 -9.49 8.86
CA ASP A 52 3.36 -8.64 8.60
C ASP A 52 3.21 -7.30 9.34
N ILE A 53 4.17 -6.98 10.21
CA ILE A 53 4.23 -5.72 10.96
C ILE A 53 5.18 -4.72 10.28
N GLY A 54 6.35 -5.19 9.89
CA GLY A 54 7.40 -4.35 9.33
C GLY A 54 7.07 -3.85 7.92
N GLY A 55 6.55 -4.73 7.07
CA GLY A 55 6.20 -4.40 5.68
C GLY A 55 5.21 -3.24 5.57
N PRO A 56 4.04 -3.27 6.22
CA PRO A 56 3.10 -2.14 6.22
C PRO A 56 3.71 -0.86 6.80
N SER A 57 4.57 -0.96 7.81
CA SER A 57 5.24 0.20 8.40
C SER A 57 6.22 0.85 7.42
N MET A 58 7.00 0.05 6.69
CA MET A 58 7.93 0.54 5.66
C MET A 58 7.18 1.16 4.48
N LEU A 59 6.14 0.49 3.97
CA LEU A 59 5.31 0.99 2.87
C LEU A 59 4.68 2.33 3.22
N ARG A 60 4.06 2.44 4.39
CA ARG A 60 3.42 3.70 4.83
C ARG A 60 4.42 4.82 5.05
N SER A 61 5.62 4.52 5.57
CA SER A 61 6.68 5.51 5.76
C SER A 61 7.19 6.05 4.42
N ALA A 62 7.45 5.18 3.46
CA ALA A 62 7.87 5.55 2.12
C ALA A 62 6.78 6.33 1.38
N ALA A 63 5.53 5.85 1.42
CA ALA A 63 4.37 6.50 0.83
C ALA A 63 4.15 7.93 1.38
N LYS A 64 4.31 8.13 2.69
CA LYS A 64 4.26 9.46 3.31
C LYS A 64 5.33 10.39 2.78
N ASN A 65 6.51 9.87 2.46
CA ASN A 65 7.64 10.62 1.94
C ASN A 65 7.76 10.51 0.40
N TYR A 66 6.65 10.38 -0.32
CA TYR A 66 6.62 10.15 -1.78
C TYR A 66 7.36 11.21 -2.60
N ARG A 67 7.59 12.41 -2.04
CA ARG A 67 8.39 13.45 -2.71
C ARG A 67 9.83 13.00 -2.94
N ASP A 68 10.36 12.22 -2.02
CA ASP A 68 11.77 11.83 -1.99
C ASP A 68 11.98 10.32 -2.17
N VAL A 69 10.95 9.49 -1.95
CA VAL A 69 11.05 8.03 -1.95
C VAL A 69 10.02 7.41 -2.89
N THR A 70 10.47 6.48 -3.73
CA THR A 70 9.61 5.62 -4.53
C THR A 70 9.17 4.42 -3.70
N VAL A 71 7.87 4.19 -3.57
CA VAL A 71 7.34 3.01 -2.87
C VAL A 71 6.70 2.05 -3.87
N VAL A 72 7.03 0.77 -3.78
CA VAL A 72 6.51 -0.28 -4.67
C VAL A 72 5.98 -1.42 -3.84
N CYS A 73 4.71 -1.77 -4.01
CA CYS A 73 4.05 -2.87 -3.30
C CYS A 73 3.43 -3.92 -4.22
N ASP A 74 3.36 -3.64 -5.52
CA ASP A 74 2.84 -4.57 -6.51
C ASP A 74 3.92 -4.94 -7.55
N PRO A 75 4.21 -6.23 -7.78
CA PRO A 75 5.16 -6.66 -8.80
C PRO A 75 4.78 -6.24 -10.24
N THR A 76 3.51 -5.97 -10.50
CA THR A 76 3.06 -5.52 -11.83
C THR A 76 3.61 -4.15 -12.22
N ASP A 77 4.03 -3.33 -11.24
CA ASP A 77 4.64 -2.03 -11.47
C ASP A 77 6.13 -2.08 -11.82
N TYR A 78 6.81 -3.21 -11.60
CA TYR A 78 8.27 -3.28 -11.75
C TYR A 78 8.74 -2.88 -13.14
N ALA A 79 8.10 -3.37 -14.19
CA ALA A 79 8.50 -3.06 -15.57
C ALA A 79 8.39 -1.56 -15.89
N ARG A 80 7.30 -0.92 -15.45
CA ARG A 80 7.07 0.52 -15.60
C ARG A 80 8.15 1.34 -14.89
N ILE A 81 8.43 0.98 -13.65
CA ILE A 81 9.39 1.69 -12.79
C ILE A 81 10.81 1.54 -13.32
N ILE A 82 11.20 0.33 -13.76
CA ILE A 82 12.52 0.07 -14.36
C ILE A 82 12.69 0.93 -15.61
N ALA A 83 11.71 0.93 -16.51
CA ALA A 83 11.77 1.73 -17.73
C ALA A 83 11.92 3.23 -17.45
N GLU A 84 11.19 3.77 -16.48
CA GLU A 84 11.25 5.19 -16.09
C GLU A 84 12.64 5.55 -15.50
N ILE A 85 13.24 4.65 -14.71
CA ILE A 85 14.58 4.84 -14.16
C ILE A 85 15.65 4.75 -15.25
N GLU A 86 15.53 3.81 -16.18
CA GLU A 86 16.49 3.66 -17.30
C GLU A 86 16.45 4.88 -18.23
N GLU A 87 15.28 5.47 -18.47
CA GLU A 87 15.12 6.63 -19.34
C GLU A 87 15.55 7.94 -18.65
N GLY A 88 15.12 8.14 -17.39
CA GLY A 88 15.27 9.42 -16.69
C GLY A 88 16.19 9.41 -15.47
N GLY A 89 16.76 8.27 -15.11
CA GLY A 89 17.61 8.12 -13.91
C GLY A 89 16.85 8.11 -12.58
N ASN A 90 15.54 8.37 -12.60
CA ASN A 90 14.66 8.37 -11.41
C ASN A 90 13.20 8.27 -11.84
N THR A 91 12.33 7.93 -10.90
CA THR A 91 10.87 8.02 -11.10
C THR A 91 10.39 9.48 -11.06
N THR A 92 9.31 9.78 -11.78
CA THR A 92 8.69 11.12 -11.72
C THR A 92 7.95 11.35 -10.41
N LEU A 93 7.74 12.61 -10.04
CA LEU A 93 6.93 12.96 -8.87
C LEU A 93 5.48 12.45 -9.02
N LYS A 94 4.96 12.46 -10.25
CA LYS A 94 3.62 11.93 -10.56
C LYS A 94 3.55 10.44 -10.25
N THR A 95 4.49 9.67 -10.78
CA THR A 95 4.60 8.21 -10.52
C THR A 95 4.71 7.93 -9.04
N ARG A 96 5.56 8.65 -8.30
CA ARG A 96 5.69 8.47 -6.85
C ARG A 96 4.39 8.77 -6.08
N LEU A 97 3.61 9.76 -6.53
CA LEU A 97 2.31 10.06 -5.92
C LEU A 97 1.28 8.95 -6.20
N GLU A 98 1.23 8.42 -7.42
CA GLU A 98 0.38 7.29 -7.80
C GLU A 98 0.73 6.06 -6.94
N LEU A 99 1.99 5.67 -6.91
CA LEU A 99 2.47 4.54 -6.10
C LEU A 99 2.23 4.75 -4.59
N SER A 100 2.30 5.98 -4.10
CA SER A 100 1.95 6.30 -2.70
C SER A 100 0.48 6.01 -2.41
N ALA A 101 -0.43 6.38 -3.31
CA ALA A 101 -1.85 6.08 -3.17
C ALA A 101 -2.10 4.56 -3.19
N GLU A 102 -1.45 3.84 -4.10
CA GLU A 102 -1.52 2.38 -4.18
C GLU A 102 -1.02 1.71 -2.91
N ALA A 103 0.13 2.14 -2.36
CA ALA A 103 0.68 1.61 -1.12
C ALA A 103 -0.25 1.82 0.09
N TYR A 104 -0.92 2.98 0.18
CA TYR A 104 -1.92 3.22 1.22
C TYR A 104 -3.17 2.35 1.03
N THR A 105 -3.65 2.19 -0.19
CA THR A 105 -4.77 1.28 -0.51
C THR A 105 -4.42 -0.16 -0.13
N HIS A 106 -3.28 -0.65 -0.60
CA HIS A 106 -2.80 -2.01 -0.32
C HIS A 106 -2.66 -2.29 1.18
N THR A 107 -2.09 -1.36 1.95
CA THR A 107 -1.96 -1.51 3.40
C THR A 107 -3.31 -1.42 4.12
N ALA A 108 -4.25 -0.61 3.66
CA ALA A 108 -5.59 -0.52 4.22
C ALA A 108 -6.36 -1.83 4.04
N GLU A 109 -6.35 -2.41 2.84
CA GLU A 109 -6.99 -3.69 2.54
C GLU A 109 -6.36 -4.85 3.30
N TYR A 110 -5.03 -4.85 3.44
CA TYR A 110 -4.30 -5.81 4.25
C TYR A 110 -4.77 -5.79 5.71
N VAL A 111 -4.82 -4.60 6.32
CA VAL A 111 -5.28 -4.43 7.72
C VAL A 111 -6.76 -4.76 7.86
N MET A 112 -7.60 -4.41 6.88
CA MET A 112 -9.02 -4.80 6.90
C MET A 112 -9.20 -6.32 6.91
N CYS A 113 -8.40 -7.06 6.12
CA CYS A 113 -8.42 -8.51 6.10
C CYS A 113 -8.07 -9.11 7.47
N ILE A 114 -7.01 -8.61 8.11
CA ILE A 114 -6.60 -9.01 9.47
C ILE A 114 -7.71 -8.68 10.48
N ALA A 115 -8.23 -7.47 10.45
CA ALA A 115 -9.27 -7.03 11.38
C ALA A 115 -10.54 -7.89 11.27
N THR A 116 -10.94 -8.24 10.05
CA THR A 116 -12.10 -9.13 9.81
C THR A 116 -11.87 -10.52 10.42
N TYR A 117 -10.69 -11.09 10.16
CA TYR A 117 -10.33 -12.41 10.72
C TYR A 117 -10.30 -12.38 12.25
N MET A 118 -9.60 -11.43 12.85
CA MET A 118 -9.44 -11.32 14.31
C MET A 118 -10.78 -11.08 15.02
N ARG A 119 -11.66 -10.25 14.43
CA ARG A 119 -13.01 -10.02 14.99
C ARG A 119 -13.85 -11.29 15.01
N LYS A 120 -13.76 -12.12 13.95
CA LYS A 120 -14.43 -13.41 13.89
C LYS A 120 -13.91 -14.36 14.96
N GLN A 121 -12.60 -14.44 15.16
CA GLN A 121 -11.99 -15.30 16.20
C GLN A 121 -12.36 -14.84 17.62
N ALA A 122 -12.51 -13.54 17.82
CA ALA A 122 -12.89 -12.95 19.12
C ALA A 122 -14.41 -12.89 19.34
N GLU A 123 -15.22 -13.50 18.46
CA GLU A 123 -16.70 -13.52 18.53
C GLU A 123 -17.31 -12.11 18.73
N LEU A 124 -16.66 -11.09 18.19
CA LEU A 124 -17.16 -9.71 18.26
C LEU A 124 -18.32 -9.51 17.29
N ASN A 125 -19.18 -8.54 17.60
CA ASN A 125 -20.26 -8.11 16.73
C ASN A 125 -19.75 -7.87 15.31
N GLU A 126 -20.54 -8.27 14.32
CA GLU A 126 -20.21 -8.12 12.91
C GLU A 126 -19.93 -6.63 12.57
N LYS A 127 -18.89 -6.42 11.78
CA LYS A 127 -18.56 -5.13 11.20
C LYS A 127 -18.16 -5.34 9.75
N LEU A 128 -18.91 -4.71 8.85
CA LEU A 128 -18.59 -4.77 7.43
C LEU A 128 -17.44 -3.81 7.11
N PHE A 129 -16.37 -4.36 6.53
CA PHE A 129 -15.34 -3.63 5.83
C PHE A 129 -15.49 -3.93 4.33
N ALA A 130 -15.48 -2.92 3.50
CA ALA A 130 -15.64 -3.08 2.06
C ALA A 130 -14.70 -2.17 1.28
N SER A 131 -14.09 -2.72 0.23
CA SER A 131 -13.33 -2.02 -0.79
C SER A 131 -13.90 -2.46 -2.14
N PHE A 132 -14.09 -1.52 -3.06
CA PHE A 132 -14.65 -1.78 -4.37
C PHE A 132 -13.88 -0.99 -5.42
N ASP A 133 -13.50 -1.68 -6.51
CA ASP A 133 -12.86 -1.04 -7.65
C ASP A 133 -13.89 -0.53 -8.66
N LEU A 134 -13.61 0.64 -9.23
CA LEU A 134 -14.42 1.18 -10.31
C LEU A 134 -14.23 0.34 -11.57
N VAL A 135 -15.27 -0.37 -11.97
CA VAL A 135 -15.27 -1.19 -13.20
C VAL A 135 -15.67 -0.37 -14.42
N GLN A 136 -16.71 0.46 -14.27
CA GLN A 136 -17.25 1.20 -15.39
C GLN A 136 -17.94 2.50 -14.95
N THR A 137 -17.70 3.57 -15.70
CA THR A 137 -18.55 4.76 -15.66
C THR A 137 -19.71 4.55 -16.61
N LEU A 138 -20.93 4.62 -16.10
CA LEU A 138 -22.13 4.43 -16.88
C LEU A 138 -22.49 5.72 -17.63
N ARG A 139 -23.23 5.57 -18.73
CA ARG A 139 -23.64 6.71 -19.57
C ARG A 139 -24.52 7.69 -18.79
N TYR A 140 -25.40 7.20 -17.93
CA TYR A 140 -26.30 7.95 -17.06
C TYR A 140 -26.77 7.08 -15.90
N GLY A 141 -27.39 7.69 -14.88
CA GLY A 141 -28.02 7.00 -13.76
C GLY A 141 -29.46 6.59 -14.09
N GLU A 142 -30.37 6.75 -13.13
CA GLU A 142 -31.81 6.51 -13.37
C GLU A 142 -32.37 7.49 -14.40
N ASN A 143 -31.87 8.72 -14.41
CA ASN A 143 -32.26 9.77 -15.35
C ASN A 143 -31.06 10.23 -16.21
N PRO A 144 -31.29 10.77 -17.44
CA PRO A 144 -30.21 11.14 -18.38
C PRO A 144 -29.23 12.21 -17.87
N HIS A 145 -29.63 13.04 -16.90
CA HIS A 145 -28.79 14.10 -16.32
C HIS A 145 -27.99 13.63 -15.11
N GLN A 146 -28.17 12.38 -14.65
CA GLN A 146 -27.44 11.81 -13.53
C GLN A 146 -26.20 11.07 -14.02
N SER A 147 -25.13 11.14 -13.24
CA SER A 147 -23.95 10.27 -13.41
C SER A 147 -24.10 9.00 -12.57
N ALA A 148 -23.64 7.88 -13.09
CA ALA A 148 -23.58 6.65 -12.33
C ALA A 148 -22.25 5.89 -12.59
N LYS A 149 -21.86 5.09 -11.63
CA LYS A 149 -20.63 4.29 -11.68
C LYS A 149 -20.92 2.89 -11.15
N PHE A 150 -20.34 1.91 -11.81
CA PHE A 150 -20.41 0.52 -11.39
C PHE A 150 -19.08 0.13 -10.74
N TYR A 151 -19.15 -0.43 -9.54
CA TYR A 151 -18.02 -0.93 -8.78
C TYR A 151 -18.18 -2.41 -8.52
N ALA A 152 -17.08 -3.15 -8.44
CA ALA A 152 -17.04 -4.54 -8.02
C ALA A 152 -16.00 -4.74 -6.91
N SER A 153 -16.13 -5.80 -6.13
CA SER A 153 -15.08 -6.24 -5.20
C SER A 153 -13.85 -6.68 -5.98
N ALA A 154 -12.70 -6.27 -5.52
CA ALA A 154 -11.41 -6.72 -6.03
C ALA A 154 -11.18 -8.22 -5.78
#